data_7ddc343782478533645deaf959e6d0cf
#
_entry.id   7ddc343782478533645deaf959e6d0cf
#
_cell.length_a   1.000
_cell.length_b   1.000
_cell.length_c   1.000
_cell.angle_alpha   90.00
_cell.angle_beta   90.00
_cell.angle_gamma   90.00
#
_symmetry.space_group_name_H-M   'P 1'
#
loop_
_entity.id
_entity.type
_entity.pdbx_description
1 polymer ?
#
loop_
_entity_poly.entity_id
_entity_poly.type
_entity_poly.pdbx_seq_one_letter_code
_entity_poly.pdbx_strand_id
1 'polypeptide(L)'
;LKIDNYSLKIKRKNLIDNCDLNFYPGYVNHIVGKNGVGKSQLAKDFILNNSGNIPKELSNKVTLISSSSNVPKDITKNALLELLQDKFKNSSQIFSEINEILNIKEIPSNILIKNLSDGQKQKLKFLSFLLEDNSLIILDEVTNALDKKTVNDIYAFLNKLVLLQS
;
A
#
# COMPACT_ATOMS: atom_id res chain seq x y z
N LEU A 1 10.96 -3.75 13.68
CA LEU A 1 10.11 -2.80 14.39
C LEU A 1 9.39 -3.52 15.52
N LYS A 2 9.54 -3.03 16.74
CA LYS A 2 8.83 -3.53 17.93
C LYS A 2 8.01 -2.39 18.53
N ILE A 3 6.75 -2.65 18.84
CA ILE A 3 5.87 -1.73 19.56
C ILE A 3 5.33 -2.50 20.75
N ASP A 4 5.80 -2.13 21.95
CA ASP A 4 5.42 -2.78 23.21
C ASP A 4 4.09 -2.22 23.75
N ASN A 5 3.33 -3.08 24.44
CA ASN A 5 2.09 -2.70 25.12
C ASN A 5 1.07 -2.00 24.20
N TYR A 6 1.01 -2.38 22.93
CA TYR A 6 0.10 -1.78 21.97
C TYR A 6 -1.35 -2.07 22.31
N SER A 7 -2.17 -1.03 22.33
CA SER A 7 -3.62 -1.13 22.54
C SER A 7 -4.36 -0.26 21.53
N LEU A 8 -5.41 -0.80 20.92
CA LEU A 8 -6.24 -0.08 19.97
C LEU A 8 -7.70 -0.16 20.38
N LYS A 9 -8.28 0.99 20.68
CA LYS A 9 -9.68 1.14 21.03
C LYS A 9 -10.42 1.95 19.98
N ILE A 10 -11.53 1.43 19.50
CA ILE A 10 -12.41 2.14 18.56
C ILE A 10 -13.78 2.32 19.21
N LYS A 11 -14.18 3.58 19.43
CA LYS A 11 -15.37 3.94 20.21
C LYS A 11 -15.30 3.32 21.61
N ARG A 12 -16.19 2.36 21.91
CA ARG A 12 -16.25 1.68 23.22
C ARG A 12 -15.69 0.25 23.19
N LYS A 13 -15.13 -0.20 22.05
CA LYS A 13 -14.63 -1.57 21.88
C LYS A 13 -13.12 -1.58 21.83
N ASN A 14 -12.48 -2.37 22.71
CA ASN A 14 -11.08 -2.72 22.59
C ASN A 14 -10.96 -3.73 21.44
N LEU A 15 -10.19 -3.40 20.40
CA LEU A 15 -9.86 -4.29 19.30
C LEU A 15 -8.59 -5.07 19.57
N ILE A 16 -7.61 -4.40 20.17
CA ILE A 16 -6.34 -4.96 20.59
C ILE A 16 -6.08 -4.40 21.99
N ASP A 17 -5.62 -5.25 22.88
CA ASP A 17 -5.41 -4.87 24.27
C ASP A 17 -4.08 -5.40 24.77
N ASN A 18 -3.19 -4.48 25.12
CA ASN A 18 -1.89 -4.70 25.74
C ASN A 18 -1.08 -5.84 25.13
N CYS A 19 -0.82 -5.79 23.83
CA CYS A 19 0.00 -6.78 23.13
C CYS A 19 1.26 -6.15 22.51
N ASP A 20 2.30 -6.96 22.35
CA ASP A 20 3.50 -6.54 21.63
C ASP A 20 3.35 -6.83 20.14
N LEU A 21 3.57 -5.81 19.31
CA LEU A 21 3.62 -5.96 17.86
C LEU A 21 5.08 -6.07 17.42
N ASN A 22 5.41 -7.17 16.77
CA ASN A 22 6.74 -7.41 16.23
C ASN A 22 6.69 -7.53 14.72
N PHE A 23 7.40 -6.65 14.02
CA PHE A 23 7.57 -6.69 12.58
C PHE A 23 9.05 -6.83 12.24
N TYR A 24 9.36 -7.75 11.35
CA TYR A 24 10.73 -8.04 10.91
C TYR A 24 11.09 -7.14 9.73
N PRO A 25 12.05 -6.20 9.89
CA PRO A 25 12.56 -5.42 8.76
C PRO A 25 13.17 -6.35 7.72
N GLY A 26 13.06 -5.97 6.45
CA GLY A 26 13.60 -6.80 5.40
C GLY A 26 12.72 -8.01 5.02
N TYR A 27 11.48 -8.06 5.48
CA TYR A 27 10.51 -9.14 5.18
C TYR A 27 9.12 -8.60 4.92
N VAL A 28 8.36 -9.35 4.11
CA VAL A 28 6.92 -9.15 4.01
C VAL A 28 6.25 -9.78 5.24
N ASN A 29 5.70 -8.95 6.09
CA ASN A 29 5.01 -9.37 7.31
C ASN A 29 3.50 -9.53 7.02
N HIS A 30 2.92 -10.68 7.34
CA HIS A 30 1.51 -10.96 7.13
C HIS A 30 0.71 -10.87 8.43
N ILE A 31 -0.35 -10.05 8.43
CA ILE A 31 -1.31 -9.96 9.53
C ILE A 31 -2.51 -10.83 9.18
N VAL A 32 -2.70 -11.90 9.94
CA VAL A 32 -3.79 -12.87 9.72
C VAL A 32 -4.84 -12.74 10.82
N GLY A 33 -6.10 -12.95 10.46
CA GLY A 33 -7.21 -12.93 11.41
C GLY A 33 -8.55 -12.94 10.70
N LYS A 34 -9.62 -13.29 11.44
CA LYS A 34 -11.00 -13.31 10.92
C LYS A 34 -11.45 -11.96 10.41
N ASN A 35 -12.44 -11.94 9.51
CA ASN A 35 -13.04 -10.68 9.07
C ASN A 35 -13.69 -9.96 10.27
N GLY A 36 -13.56 -8.63 10.28
CA GLY A 36 -14.09 -7.79 11.36
C GLY A 36 -13.27 -7.75 12.65
N VAL A 37 -12.13 -8.47 12.75
CA VAL A 37 -11.29 -8.48 13.96
C VAL A 37 -10.53 -7.16 14.18
N GLY A 38 -10.43 -6.30 13.16
CA GLY A 38 -9.78 -4.99 13.29
C GLY A 38 -8.50 -4.81 12.50
N LYS A 39 -8.16 -5.72 11.56
CA LYS A 39 -6.94 -5.60 10.73
C LYS A 39 -6.82 -4.25 10.02
N SER A 40 -7.88 -3.82 9.35
CA SER A 40 -7.91 -2.52 8.65
C SER A 40 -7.86 -1.33 9.62
N GLN A 41 -8.34 -1.50 10.86
CA GLN A 41 -8.21 -0.45 11.88
C GLN A 41 -6.78 -0.35 12.39
N LEU A 42 -6.11 -1.48 12.58
CA LEU A 42 -4.68 -1.51 12.88
C LEU A 42 -3.87 -0.85 11.76
N ALA A 43 -4.11 -1.20 10.51
CA ALA A 43 -3.46 -0.58 9.35
C ALA A 43 -3.63 0.95 9.33
N LYS A 44 -4.84 1.45 9.59
CA LYS A 44 -5.13 2.89 9.68
C LYS A 44 -4.44 3.56 10.87
N ASP A 45 -4.30 2.86 11.99
CA ASP A 45 -3.67 3.42 13.18
C ASP A 45 -2.19 3.70 12.96
N PHE A 46 -1.51 2.94 12.11
CA PHE A 46 -0.12 3.24 11.71
C PHE A 46 0.05 4.63 11.08
N ILE A 47 -0.98 5.17 10.44
CA ILE A 47 -0.97 6.53 9.85
C ILE A 47 -1.55 7.55 10.82
N LEU A 48 -2.71 7.26 11.42
CA LEU A 48 -3.49 8.22 12.19
C LEU A 48 -3.00 8.33 13.64
N ASN A 49 -2.32 7.30 14.13
CA ASN A 49 -1.84 7.17 15.51
C ASN A 49 -2.90 7.49 16.58
N ASN A 50 -4.13 7.03 16.34
CA ASN A 50 -5.24 7.24 17.27
C ASN A 50 -5.03 6.52 18.61
N SER A 51 -4.25 5.43 18.62
CA SER A 51 -3.85 4.72 19.83
C SER A 51 -2.84 5.51 20.67
N GLY A 52 -2.07 6.38 20.02
CA GLY A 52 -0.91 7.05 20.62
C GLY A 52 0.31 6.15 20.81
N ASN A 53 0.24 4.88 20.40
CA ASN A 53 1.32 3.90 20.57
C ASN A 53 2.29 3.82 19.37
N ILE A 54 1.94 4.39 18.21
CA ILE A 54 2.81 4.38 17.04
C ILE A 54 3.85 5.50 17.16
N PRO A 55 5.17 5.20 17.03
CA PRO A 55 6.19 6.24 17.03
C PRO A 55 5.92 7.26 15.92
N LYS A 56 5.96 8.57 16.25
CA LYS A 56 5.66 9.66 15.28
C LYS A 56 6.57 9.63 14.06
N GLU A 57 7.83 9.29 14.25
CA GLU A 57 8.83 9.17 13.17
C GLU A 57 8.44 8.07 12.18
N LEU A 58 7.81 7.01 12.67
CA LEU A 58 7.29 5.94 11.82
C LEU A 58 5.99 6.37 11.14
N SER A 59 5.00 6.92 11.86
CA SER A 59 3.70 7.27 11.30
C SER A 59 3.80 8.26 10.13
N ASN A 60 4.80 9.12 10.13
CA ASN A 60 5.09 10.05 9.04
C ASN A 60 5.74 9.39 7.80
N LYS A 61 6.14 8.12 7.91
CA LYS A 61 6.83 7.37 6.84
C LYS A 61 6.09 6.07 6.48
N VAL A 62 4.78 6.08 6.62
CA VAL A 62 3.91 4.94 6.29
C VAL A 62 3.11 5.25 5.04
N THR A 63 3.15 4.35 4.08
CA THR A 63 2.19 4.33 2.96
C THR A 63 1.17 3.23 3.20
N LEU A 64 -0.11 3.57 3.22
CA LEU A 64 -1.22 2.62 3.25
C LEU A 64 -1.89 2.56 1.88
N ILE A 65 -1.84 1.40 1.25
CA ILE A 65 -2.59 1.09 0.04
C ILE A 65 -3.81 0.27 0.45
N SER A 66 -4.98 0.84 0.32
CA SER A 66 -6.25 0.22 0.73
C SER A 66 -7.37 0.59 -0.23
N SER A 67 -8.56 0.09 0.02
CA SER A 67 -9.76 0.50 -0.72
C SER A 67 -10.03 2.01 -0.62
N SER A 68 -9.63 2.64 0.48
CA SER A 68 -9.80 4.09 0.72
C SER A 68 -8.68 4.95 0.12
N SER A 69 -7.57 4.37 -0.34
CA SER A 69 -6.53 5.12 -1.04
C SER A 69 -7.03 5.54 -2.42
N ASN A 70 -6.87 6.81 -2.78
CA ASN A 70 -7.43 7.35 -4.00
C ASN A 70 -6.34 7.89 -4.93
N VAL A 71 -6.49 7.60 -6.22
CA VAL A 71 -5.80 8.30 -7.30
C VAL A 71 -6.75 9.36 -7.88
N PRO A 72 -6.25 10.43 -8.54
CA PRO A 72 -7.09 11.40 -9.22
C PRO A 72 -8.03 10.71 -10.20
N LYS A 73 -9.33 10.98 -10.10
CA LYS A 73 -10.37 10.27 -10.88
C LYS A 73 -10.73 10.97 -12.20
N ASP A 74 -10.51 12.28 -12.27
CA ASP A 74 -10.92 13.14 -13.39
C ASP A 74 -9.77 13.45 -14.37
N ILE A 75 -8.74 12.63 -14.35
CA ILE A 75 -7.64 12.64 -15.32
C ILE A 75 -7.56 11.31 -16.06
N THR A 76 -6.86 11.28 -17.18
CA THR A 76 -6.59 10.04 -17.94
C THR A 76 -5.41 9.29 -17.34
N LYS A 77 -5.26 8.01 -17.73
CA LYS A 77 -4.07 7.22 -17.40
C LYS A 77 -2.78 7.94 -17.81
N ASN A 78 -2.74 8.48 -19.03
CA ASN A 78 -1.53 9.11 -19.54
C ASN A 78 -1.15 10.35 -18.70
N ALA A 79 -2.12 11.20 -18.37
CA ALA A 79 -1.87 12.34 -17.50
C ALA A 79 -1.33 11.92 -16.12
N LEU A 80 -1.86 10.83 -15.55
CA LEU A 80 -1.34 10.28 -14.30
C LEU A 80 0.11 9.77 -14.48
N LEU A 81 0.42 9.05 -15.57
CA LEU A 81 1.76 8.54 -15.80
C LEU A 81 2.79 9.68 -15.95
N GLU A 82 2.45 10.75 -16.64
CA GLU A 82 3.31 11.94 -16.77
C GLU A 82 3.64 12.55 -15.40
N LEU A 83 2.61 12.72 -14.54
CA LEU A 83 2.80 13.21 -13.16
C LEU A 83 3.69 12.29 -12.33
N LEU A 84 3.50 10.97 -12.43
CA LEU A 84 4.29 10.00 -11.69
C LEU A 84 5.73 9.92 -12.21
N GLN A 85 5.96 10.00 -13.52
CA GLN A 85 7.30 10.02 -14.11
C GLN A 85 8.11 11.23 -13.65
N ASP A 86 7.50 12.41 -13.57
CA ASP A 86 8.16 13.60 -13.05
C ASP A 86 8.46 13.46 -11.54
N LYS A 87 7.47 13.00 -10.76
CA LYS A 87 7.61 12.76 -9.32
C LYS A 87 8.72 11.75 -9.01
N PHE A 88 8.82 10.67 -9.77
CA PHE A 88 9.72 9.54 -9.52
C PHE A 88 10.88 9.43 -10.51
N LYS A 89 11.30 10.53 -11.11
CA LYS A 89 12.40 10.57 -12.10
C LYS A 89 13.70 9.91 -11.61
N ASN A 90 14.00 10.00 -10.33
CA ASN A 90 15.17 9.38 -9.72
C ASN A 90 15.02 7.84 -9.51
N SER A 91 13.82 7.30 -9.69
CA SER A 91 13.48 5.89 -9.53
C SER A 91 12.93 5.28 -10.84
N SER A 92 13.36 5.80 -11.99
CA SER A 92 12.82 5.46 -13.32
C SER A 92 12.88 3.97 -13.64
N GLN A 93 13.92 3.26 -13.19
CA GLN A 93 14.06 1.82 -13.40
C GLN A 93 12.99 1.04 -12.63
N ILE A 94 12.78 1.37 -11.35
CA ILE A 94 11.75 0.74 -10.50
C ILE A 94 10.36 1.07 -11.05
N PHE A 95 10.15 2.31 -11.49
CA PHE A 95 8.91 2.74 -12.13
C PHE A 95 8.60 1.90 -13.38
N SER A 96 9.59 1.67 -14.24
CA SER A 96 9.45 0.84 -15.44
C SER A 96 9.10 -0.61 -15.08
N GLU A 97 9.78 -1.19 -14.10
CA GLU A 97 9.55 -2.57 -13.64
C GLU A 97 8.10 -2.75 -13.11
N ILE A 98 7.62 -1.82 -12.29
CA ILE A 98 6.24 -1.86 -11.79
C ILE A 98 5.22 -1.71 -12.93
N ASN A 99 5.47 -0.83 -13.89
CA ASN A 99 4.60 -0.67 -15.06
C ASN A 99 4.43 -1.98 -15.84
N GLU A 100 5.52 -2.74 -15.99
CA GLU A 100 5.50 -4.04 -16.67
C GLU A 100 4.74 -5.10 -15.87
N ILE A 101 5.04 -5.22 -14.57
CA ILE A 101 4.37 -6.17 -13.66
C ILE A 101 2.87 -5.95 -13.63
N LEU A 102 2.43 -4.70 -13.59
CA LEU A 102 1.03 -4.32 -13.54
C LEU A 102 0.36 -4.31 -14.92
N ASN A 103 1.10 -4.54 -16.01
CA ASN A 103 0.60 -4.43 -17.38
C ASN A 103 -0.13 -3.09 -17.64
N ILE A 104 0.45 -1.98 -17.19
CA ILE A 104 -0.18 -0.66 -17.29
C ILE A 104 -0.44 -0.25 -18.75
N LYS A 105 0.37 -0.72 -19.68
CA LYS A 105 0.20 -0.48 -21.13
C LYS A 105 -1.15 -0.96 -21.68
N GLU A 106 -1.75 -1.99 -21.08
CA GLU A 106 -3.04 -2.54 -21.49
C GLU A 106 -4.24 -1.70 -21.02
N ILE A 107 -4.03 -0.77 -20.08
CA ILE A 107 -5.08 0.14 -19.63
C ILE A 107 -5.30 1.21 -20.70
N PRO A 108 -6.55 1.47 -21.13
CA PRO A 108 -6.85 2.50 -22.12
C PRO A 108 -6.29 3.88 -21.76
N SER A 109 -5.68 4.56 -22.74
CA SER A 109 -4.94 5.81 -22.52
C SER A 109 -5.84 7.04 -22.35
N ASN A 110 -6.96 7.07 -23.08
CA ASN A 110 -7.79 8.26 -23.23
C ASN A 110 -9.09 8.23 -22.42
N ILE A 111 -9.23 7.24 -21.53
CA ILE A 111 -10.39 7.11 -20.66
C ILE A 111 -10.06 7.72 -19.31
N LEU A 112 -10.98 8.48 -18.74
CA LEU A 112 -10.83 9.00 -17.37
C LEU A 112 -10.76 7.85 -16.37
N ILE A 113 -9.91 7.99 -15.37
CA ILE A 113 -9.66 6.93 -14.37
C ILE A 113 -10.97 6.50 -13.68
N LYS A 114 -11.92 7.41 -13.46
CA LYS A 114 -13.24 7.06 -12.89
C LYS A 114 -14.01 6.02 -13.69
N ASN A 115 -13.78 5.94 -15.00
CA ASN A 115 -14.49 5.05 -15.93
C ASN A 115 -13.74 3.73 -16.20
N LEU A 116 -12.58 3.53 -15.59
CA LEU A 116 -11.82 2.28 -15.67
C LEU A 116 -12.47 1.18 -14.81
N SER A 117 -12.15 -0.08 -15.10
CA SER A 117 -12.52 -1.20 -14.22
C SER A 117 -11.85 -1.11 -12.85
N ASP A 118 -12.39 -1.79 -11.86
CA ASP A 118 -11.81 -1.77 -10.50
C ASP A 118 -10.39 -2.36 -10.47
N GLY A 119 -10.12 -3.41 -11.25
CA GLY A 119 -8.78 -3.96 -11.41
C GLY A 119 -7.81 -2.98 -12.05
N GLN A 120 -8.22 -2.25 -13.09
CA GLN A 120 -7.40 -1.21 -13.70
C GLN A 120 -7.11 -0.04 -12.74
N LYS A 121 -8.13 0.41 -12.00
CA LYS A 121 -7.96 1.42 -10.94
C LYS A 121 -7.00 0.95 -9.86
N GLN A 122 -7.09 -0.32 -9.47
CA GLN A 122 -6.22 -0.90 -8.46
C GLN A 122 -4.76 -0.96 -8.93
N LYS A 123 -4.50 -1.31 -10.18
CA LYS A 123 -3.16 -1.28 -10.78
C LYS A 123 -2.56 0.14 -10.75
N LEU A 124 -3.32 1.15 -11.13
CA LEU A 124 -2.88 2.55 -11.07
C LEU A 124 -2.60 3.01 -9.62
N LYS A 125 -3.39 2.52 -8.67
CA LYS A 125 -3.18 2.78 -7.25
C LYS A 125 -1.84 2.19 -6.77
N PHE A 126 -1.54 0.95 -7.10
CA PHE A 126 -0.24 0.35 -6.79
C PHE A 126 0.91 1.15 -7.38
N LEU A 127 0.82 1.50 -8.67
CA LEU A 127 1.85 2.30 -9.33
C LEU A 127 2.09 3.64 -8.64
N SER A 128 1.02 4.29 -8.17
CA SER A 128 1.11 5.62 -7.53
C SER A 128 1.76 5.60 -6.16
N PHE A 129 1.62 4.51 -5.41
CA PHE A 129 2.00 4.46 -4.00
C PHE A 129 3.19 3.56 -3.68
N LEU A 130 3.49 2.53 -4.51
CA LEU A 130 4.63 1.64 -4.26
C LEU A 130 5.99 2.32 -4.43
N LEU A 131 6.05 3.43 -5.13
CA LEU A 131 7.29 4.18 -5.41
C LEU A 131 7.62 5.22 -4.34
N GLU A 132 6.73 5.45 -3.39
CA GLU A 132 6.99 6.41 -2.33
C GLU A 132 8.12 5.91 -1.43
N ASP A 133 9.07 6.80 -1.12
CA ASP A 133 10.19 6.50 -0.22
C ASP A 133 9.71 6.49 1.23
N ASN A 134 9.08 5.39 1.60
CA ASN A 134 8.52 5.18 2.92
C ASN A 134 9.17 3.98 3.62
N SER A 135 9.33 4.10 4.93
CA SER A 135 9.93 3.04 5.75
C SER A 135 9.00 1.84 5.95
N LEU A 136 7.69 2.02 5.72
CA LEU A 136 6.68 0.98 5.88
C LEU A 136 5.58 1.13 4.82
N ILE A 137 5.34 0.07 4.07
CA ILE A 137 4.21 -0.02 3.15
C ILE A 137 3.23 -1.05 3.70
N ILE A 138 1.99 -0.63 3.90
CA ILE A 138 0.90 -1.49 4.37
C ILE A 138 -0.08 -1.72 3.22
N LEU A 139 -0.38 -2.99 2.94
CA LEU A 139 -1.35 -3.41 1.94
C LEU A 139 -2.59 -3.98 2.65
N ASP A 140 -3.73 -3.30 2.54
CA ASP A 140 -4.98 -3.71 3.18
C ASP A 140 -6.04 -4.04 2.13
N GLU A 141 -6.31 -5.34 1.95
CA GLU A 141 -7.31 -5.91 1.02
C GLU A 141 -7.19 -5.44 -0.45
N VAL A 142 -5.99 -5.11 -0.89
CA VAL A 142 -5.76 -4.47 -2.19
C VAL A 142 -5.67 -5.46 -3.36
N THR A 143 -5.58 -6.75 -3.08
CA THR A 143 -5.40 -7.79 -4.11
C THR A 143 -6.72 -8.36 -4.61
N ASN A 144 -7.85 -8.06 -3.98
CA ASN A 144 -9.16 -8.65 -4.30
C ASN A 144 -9.65 -8.35 -5.73
N ALA A 145 -9.23 -7.24 -6.31
CA ALA A 145 -9.61 -6.82 -7.68
C ALA A 145 -8.56 -7.19 -8.74
N LEU A 146 -7.51 -7.92 -8.37
CA LEU A 146 -6.42 -8.31 -9.26
C LEU A 146 -6.47 -9.81 -9.54
N ASP A 147 -6.02 -10.20 -10.74
CA ASP A 147 -5.82 -11.60 -11.08
C ASP A 147 -4.67 -12.22 -10.29
N LYS A 148 -4.72 -13.54 -10.13
CA LYS A 148 -3.75 -14.30 -9.31
C LYS A 148 -2.31 -14.13 -9.78
N LYS A 149 -2.08 -14.01 -11.09
CA LYS A 149 -0.73 -13.83 -11.63
C LYS A 149 -0.18 -12.47 -11.22
N THR A 150 -0.94 -11.40 -11.44
CA THR A 150 -0.55 -10.04 -11.04
C THR A 150 -0.26 -9.96 -9.54
N VAL A 151 -1.07 -10.62 -8.69
CA VAL A 151 -0.82 -10.69 -7.24
C VAL A 151 0.51 -11.36 -6.93
N ASN A 152 0.80 -12.51 -7.54
CA ASN A 152 2.07 -13.21 -7.32
C ASN A 152 3.27 -12.39 -7.79
N ASP A 153 3.16 -11.72 -8.93
CA ASP A 153 4.23 -10.86 -9.47
C ASP A 153 4.49 -9.65 -8.56
N ILE A 154 3.45 -9.05 -7.97
CA ILE A 154 3.58 -8.00 -6.96
C ILE A 154 4.32 -8.52 -5.71
N TYR A 155 3.96 -9.67 -5.19
CA TYR A 155 4.65 -10.26 -4.03
C TYR A 155 6.13 -10.57 -4.33
N ALA A 156 6.43 -11.12 -5.50
CA ALA A 156 7.81 -11.35 -5.93
C ALA A 156 8.61 -10.04 -5.99
N PHE A 157 8.00 -8.99 -6.54
CA PHE A 157 8.60 -7.65 -6.62
C PHE A 157 8.84 -7.06 -5.21
N LEU A 158 7.87 -7.13 -4.31
CA LEU A 158 8.01 -6.63 -2.94
C LEU A 158 9.14 -7.35 -2.20
N ASN A 159 9.24 -8.67 -2.33
CA ASN A 159 10.34 -9.44 -1.73
C ASN A 159 11.70 -9.01 -2.28
N LYS A 160 11.80 -8.72 -3.59
CA LYS A 160 13.02 -8.19 -4.21
C LYS A 160 13.38 -6.80 -3.67
N LEU A 161 12.42 -5.88 -3.57
CA LEU A 161 12.65 -4.53 -3.03
C LEU A 161 13.18 -4.57 -1.60
N VAL A 162 12.61 -5.42 -0.78
CA VAL A 162 12.98 -5.60 0.61
C VAL A 162 14.44 -6.08 0.72
N LEU A 163 14.89 -7.00 -0.15
CA LEU A 163 16.26 -7.49 -0.17
C LEU A 163 17.27 -6.43 -0.67
N LEU A 164 16.85 -5.45 -1.45
CA LEU A 164 17.72 -4.38 -1.94
C LEU A 164 17.93 -3.25 -0.93
N GLN A 165 17.07 -3.16 0.09
CA GLN A 165 17.12 -2.12 1.14
C GLN A 165 17.74 -2.63 2.46
N SER A 166 18.01 -3.91 2.57
CA SER A 166 18.69 -4.56 3.69
C SER A 166 20.22 -4.67 3.45
#